data_c8cafdd1e0405b6aea18fddc0d6b5b97
#
_entry.id   c8cafdd1e0405b6aea18fddc0d6b5b97
#
_cell.length_a   1.000
_cell.length_b   1.000
_cell.length_c   1.000
_cell.angle_alpha   90.00
_cell.angle_beta   90.00
_cell.angle_gamma   90.00
#
_symmetry.space_group_name_H-M   'P 1'
#
loop_
_entity.id
_entity.type
_entity.pdbx_description
1 polymer ?
#
loop_
_entity_poly.entity_id
_entity_poly.type
_entity_poly.pdbx_seq_one_letter_code
_entity_poly.pdbx_strand_id
1 'polypeptide(L)'
;LGDVYKRQVEIHAQGSEKAVEELKKALESRPPERSVIMEIISAHADEPPFDSFEIIESEKEKGDIFVSPDIAVCEKCKGELFDKTNRRYLHPFINCTQCGPRLTIMDSMPYDRVRTTMADFPMCKDCEEEYTDPATRRYDAQPVCCNKCGPEVYIIGSEKKGAEAITATREAVMAGKIIAVKGIGGFHLCCDAKNESAVKRLRELKNRPAKPLAVMLKDISAARRECDFGEVQEKLLTGWQKPIVLLDKKTSGSLCESVAPDNPTVGVMLPYAPLHLLLFDYDDGVEMTDSLVMTSGNVRGAPICRSDEDALSEIAGFCDLILSHNRRILIRSDDTVMDTFEGKPYIIRRSRGYAPLP
;
A
#
# COMPACT_ATOMS: atom_id res chain seq x y z
N LEU A 1 17.52 -13.22 9.50
CA LEU A 1 16.53 -12.58 8.61
C LEU A 1 17.23 -11.44 7.91
N GLY A 2 17.60 -11.68 6.64
CA GLY A 2 18.32 -10.69 5.86
C GLY A 2 17.47 -9.47 5.58
N ASP A 3 18.12 -8.34 5.60
CA ASP A 3 17.56 -7.06 5.19
C ASP A 3 17.12 -7.17 3.72
N VAL A 4 15.83 -6.92 3.46
CA VAL A 4 15.22 -6.97 2.11
C VAL A 4 15.93 -6.00 1.14
N TYR A 5 16.77 -5.13 1.66
CA TYR A 5 17.45 -4.03 0.96
C TYR A 5 18.93 -4.29 0.66
N LYS A 6 19.48 -5.42 1.13
CA LYS A 6 20.84 -5.81 0.81
C LYS A 6 20.84 -6.82 -0.32
N ARG A 7 21.75 -6.64 -1.27
CA ARG A 7 21.96 -7.62 -2.35
C ARG A 7 22.52 -8.95 -1.83
N GLN A 8 23.11 -8.97 -0.64
CA GLN A 8 23.76 -10.11 -0.05
C GLN A 8 23.40 -10.22 1.43
N VAL A 9 23.10 -11.44 1.86
CA VAL A 9 22.97 -11.83 3.27
C VAL A 9 24.02 -12.86 3.56
N GLU A 10 24.87 -12.62 4.55
CA GLU A 10 25.86 -13.56 5.02
C GLU A 10 25.30 -14.31 6.24
N ILE A 11 25.44 -15.62 6.22
CA ILE A 11 24.97 -16.50 7.31
C ILE A 11 26.10 -17.43 7.68
N HIS A 12 26.63 -17.29 8.90
CA HIS A 12 27.54 -18.23 9.49
C HIS A 12 26.76 -19.30 10.24
N ALA A 13 26.88 -20.55 9.85
CA ALA A 13 26.14 -21.67 10.44
C ALA A 13 27.06 -22.78 10.84
N GLN A 14 26.90 -23.30 12.05
CA GLN A 14 27.68 -24.41 12.59
C GLN A 14 26.75 -25.56 12.98
N GLY A 15 27.25 -26.79 12.75
CA GLY A 15 26.52 -28.00 13.09
C GLY A 15 27.06 -29.23 12.35
N SER A 16 26.31 -30.32 12.41
CA SER A 16 26.64 -31.49 11.58
C SER A 16 26.44 -31.15 10.10
N GLU A 17 27.18 -31.77 9.21
CA GLU A 17 27.05 -31.61 7.76
C GLU A 17 25.58 -31.74 7.30
N LYS A 18 24.89 -32.72 7.86
CA LYS A 18 23.45 -32.92 7.59
C LYS A 18 22.60 -31.72 8.00
N ALA A 19 22.86 -31.14 9.16
CA ALA A 19 22.08 -29.97 9.65
C ALA A 19 22.33 -28.71 8.81
N VAL A 20 23.57 -28.50 8.37
CA VAL A 20 23.94 -27.38 7.49
C VAL A 20 23.28 -27.54 6.11
N GLU A 21 23.31 -28.76 5.56
CA GLU A 21 22.59 -29.04 4.28
C GLU A 21 21.07 -28.91 4.40
N GLU A 22 20.48 -29.29 5.53
CA GLU A 22 19.04 -29.07 5.79
C GLU A 22 18.70 -27.57 5.88
N LEU A 23 19.55 -26.76 6.51
CA LEU A 23 19.39 -25.29 6.53
C LEU A 23 19.45 -24.71 5.12
N LYS A 24 20.44 -25.10 4.32
CA LYS A 24 20.59 -24.65 2.93
C LYS A 24 19.37 -25.00 2.09
N LYS A 25 18.89 -26.25 2.15
CA LYS A 25 17.66 -26.68 1.48
C LYS A 25 16.44 -25.90 1.96
N ALA A 26 16.36 -25.58 3.25
CA ALA A 26 15.26 -24.78 3.79
C ALA A 26 15.27 -23.35 3.24
N LEU A 27 16.43 -22.72 3.09
CA LEU A 27 16.57 -21.40 2.46
C LEU A 27 16.13 -21.42 1.00
N GLU A 28 16.47 -22.46 0.25
CA GLU A 28 16.08 -22.61 -1.15
C GLU A 28 14.57 -22.89 -1.34
N SER A 29 14.02 -23.83 -0.54
CA SER A 29 12.68 -24.36 -0.73
C SER A 29 11.58 -23.59 0.02
N ARG A 30 11.93 -22.89 1.10
CA ARG A 30 11.02 -22.15 1.97
C ARG A 30 11.62 -20.79 2.36
N PRO A 31 12.03 -19.97 1.38
CA PRO A 31 12.55 -18.64 1.67
C PRO A 31 11.47 -17.79 2.38
N PRO A 32 11.89 -16.75 3.12
CA PRO A 32 10.92 -15.78 3.66
C PRO A 32 9.99 -15.27 2.56
N GLU A 33 8.72 -15.14 2.89
CA GLU A 33 7.72 -14.60 1.95
C GLU A 33 8.22 -13.29 1.33
N ARG A 34 8.21 -13.21 -0.01
CA ARG A 34 8.72 -12.09 -0.83
C ARG A 34 10.23 -11.95 -0.96
N SER A 35 11.02 -12.81 -0.36
CA SER A 35 12.45 -12.86 -0.69
C SER A 35 12.62 -13.52 -2.07
N VAL A 36 13.52 -12.96 -2.87
CA VAL A 36 13.95 -13.56 -4.14
C VAL A 36 15.42 -13.88 -3.99
N ILE A 37 15.72 -15.18 -3.79
CA ILE A 37 17.09 -15.65 -3.69
C ILE A 37 17.56 -15.96 -5.11
N MET A 38 18.49 -15.17 -5.61
CA MET A 38 19.05 -15.35 -6.95
C MET A 38 20.13 -16.43 -6.98
N GLU A 39 20.91 -16.53 -5.91
CA GLU A 39 22.02 -17.45 -5.79
C GLU A 39 22.35 -17.72 -4.32
N ILE A 40 22.78 -18.93 -4.00
CA ILE A 40 23.33 -19.30 -2.69
C ILE A 40 24.74 -19.81 -2.91
N ILE A 41 25.72 -19.07 -2.40
CA ILE A 41 27.12 -19.48 -2.39
C ILE A 41 27.42 -19.99 -0.98
N SER A 42 28.03 -21.18 -0.86
CA SER A 42 28.46 -21.72 0.42
C SER A 42 29.92 -22.08 0.37
N ALA A 43 30.65 -21.72 1.42
CA ALA A 43 32.07 -22.06 1.61
C ALA A 43 32.28 -22.52 3.04
N HIS A 44 33.34 -23.29 3.24
CA HIS A 44 33.80 -23.62 4.59
C HIS A 44 34.50 -22.41 5.21
N ALA A 45 34.15 -22.06 6.44
CA ALA A 45 34.77 -20.99 7.19
C ALA A 45 35.43 -21.58 8.46
N ASP A 46 36.66 -21.17 8.74
CA ASP A 46 37.35 -21.51 9.98
C ASP A 46 37.05 -20.46 11.04
N GLU A 47 35.86 -20.58 11.65
CA GLU A 47 35.38 -19.66 12.67
C GLU A 47 35.30 -20.34 14.04
N PRO A 48 35.50 -19.60 15.15
CA PRO A 48 35.30 -20.15 16.48
C PRO A 48 33.83 -20.60 16.68
N PRO A 49 33.58 -21.57 17.56
CA PRO A 49 32.23 -22.03 17.86
C PRO A 49 31.33 -20.90 18.36
N PHE A 50 30.10 -20.86 17.87
CA PHE A 50 29.05 -19.95 18.34
C PHE A 50 28.29 -20.64 19.47
N ASP A 51 28.00 -19.88 20.53
CA ASP A 51 27.23 -20.36 21.68
C ASP A 51 25.74 -20.07 21.53
N SER A 52 25.37 -19.11 20.67
CA SER A 52 24.01 -18.62 20.47
C SER A 52 23.74 -18.11 19.05
N PHE A 53 22.47 -17.90 18.72
CA PHE A 53 22.08 -17.17 17.50
C PHE A 53 22.20 -15.66 17.75
N GLU A 54 23.01 -15.00 16.95
CA GLU A 54 23.19 -13.55 17.00
C GLU A 54 22.93 -12.92 15.64
N ILE A 55 22.36 -11.74 15.64
CA ILE A 55 22.22 -10.87 14.46
C ILE A 55 23.31 -9.81 14.57
N ILE A 56 24.30 -9.91 13.70
CA ILE A 56 25.43 -8.97 13.66
C ILE A 56 25.01 -7.74 12.85
N GLU A 57 25.29 -6.56 13.39
CA GLU A 57 25.08 -5.33 12.63
C GLU A 57 25.93 -5.34 11.37
N SER A 58 25.29 -4.96 10.26
CA SER A 58 25.97 -4.90 8.97
C SER A 58 27.06 -3.84 8.96
N GLU A 59 28.22 -4.19 8.43
CA GLU A 59 29.26 -3.21 8.16
C GLU A 59 28.72 -2.12 7.22
N LYS A 60 29.06 -0.85 7.50
CA LYS A 60 28.62 0.31 6.71
C LYS A 60 29.41 0.41 5.40
N GLU A 61 29.41 -0.65 4.62
CA GLU A 61 29.98 -0.60 3.28
C GLU A 61 29.08 0.16 2.31
N LYS A 62 29.69 0.92 1.41
CA LYS A 62 29.00 1.58 0.28
C LYS A 62 28.62 0.51 -0.76
N GLY A 63 27.59 -0.26 -0.49
CA GLY A 63 26.99 -1.14 -1.48
C GLY A 63 25.91 -0.41 -2.30
N ASP A 64 25.66 -0.87 -3.52
CA ASP A 64 24.50 -0.46 -4.31
C ASP A 64 23.22 -0.96 -3.63
N ILE A 65 22.67 -0.15 -2.74
CA ILE A 65 21.42 -0.48 -2.03
C ILE A 65 20.24 -0.03 -2.90
N PHE A 66 19.36 -0.97 -3.25
CA PHE A 66 18.11 -0.62 -3.93
C PHE A 66 17.05 -0.15 -2.94
N VAL A 67 16.41 0.95 -3.30
CA VAL A 67 15.21 1.40 -2.60
C VAL A 67 14.06 0.48 -2.95
N SER A 68 13.41 -0.09 -1.94
CA SER A 68 12.21 -0.90 -2.16
C SER A 68 11.02 -0.01 -2.53
N PRO A 69 10.16 -0.44 -3.47
CA PRO A 69 8.87 0.21 -3.69
C PRO A 69 7.96 0.08 -2.46
N ASP A 70 6.94 0.94 -2.41
CA ASP A 70 5.86 0.78 -1.44
C ASP A 70 5.11 -0.52 -1.69
N ILE A 71 4.83 -1.25 -0.62
CA ILE A 71 4.23 -2.59 -0.67
C ILE A 71 2.82 -2.54 -0.09
N ALA A 72 1.86 -3.11 -0.79
CA ALA A 72 0.49 -3.21 -0.32
C ALA A 72 0.40 -3.98 1.01
N VAL A 73 -0.61 -3.65 1.82
CA VAL A 73 -0.90 -4.34 3.08
C VAL A 73 -1.02 -5.85 2.85
N CYS A 74 -0.33 -6.64 3.65
CA CYS A 74 -0.33 -8.10 3.54
C CYS A 74 -1.57 -8.70 4.26
N GLU A 75 -1.92 -9.94 3.91
CA GLU A 75 -3.09 -10.61 4.47
C GLU A 75 -3.02 -10.77 6.00
N LYS A 76 -1.82 -10.97 6.57
CA LYS A 76 -1.63 -11.05 8.03
C LYS A 76 -1.95 -9.70 8.71
N CYS A 77 -1.46 -8.58 8.15
CA CYS A 77 -1.79 -7.24 8.67
C CYS A 77 -3.25 -6.88 8.43
N LYS A 78 -3.85 -7.33 7.32
CA LYS A 78 -5.29 -7.20 7.07
C LYS A 78 -6.11 -7.98 8.11
N GLY A 79 -5.72 -9.21 8.43
CA GLY A 79 -6.36 -10.00 9.49
C GLY A 79 -6.32 -9.29 10.85
N GLU A 80 -5.14 -8.79 11.24
CA GLU A 80 -4.98 -8.01 12.48
C GLU A 80 -5.76 -6.68 12.49
N LEU A 81 -5.93 -6.04 11.32
CA LEU A 81 -6.70 -4.80 11.16
C LEU A 81 -8.16 -4.98 11.58
N PHE A 82 -8.74 -6.13 11.30
CA PHE A 82 -10.14 -6.44 11.58
C PHE A 82 -10.35 -7.37 12.80
N ASP A 83 -9.29 -7.74 13.49
CA ASP A 83 -9.36 -8.51 14.73
C ASP A 83 -9.60 -7.58 15.93
N LYS A 84 -10.83 -7.64 16.51
CA LYS A 84 -11.23 -6.84 17.66
C LYS A 84 -10.35 -7.06 18.91
N THR A 85 -9.63 -8.17 18.98
CA THR A 85 -8.72 -8.48 20.09
C THR A 85 -7.32 -7.91 19.89
N ASN A 86 -6.98 -7.49 18.67
CA ASN A 86 -5.67 -6.97 18.33
C ASN A 86 -5.53 -5.50 18.70
N ARG A 87 -4.40 -5.11 19.28
CA ARG A 87 -4.11 -3.71 19.67
C ARG A 87 -4.04 -2.73 18.47
N ARG A 88 -3.99 -3.25 17.24
CA ARG A 88 -4.05 -2.49 15.99
C ARG A 88 -5.40 -2.62 15.27
N TYR A 89 -6.44 -3.05 16.00
CA TYR A 89 -7.79 -3.05 15.45
C TYR A 89 -8.14 -1.69 14.86
N LEU A 90 -8.59 -1.67 13.61
CA LEU A 90 -8.93 -0.48 12.82
C LEU A 90 -7.82 0.58 12.73
N HIS A 91 -6.54 0.18 12.84
CA HIS A 91 -5.42 1.12 12.73
C HIS A 91 -5.08 1.42 11.25
N PRO A 92 -5.30 2.67 10.76
CA PRO A 92 -5.17 3.01 9.34
C PRO A 92 -3.74 2.98 8.79
N PHE A 93 -2.75 2.73 9.65
CA PHE A 93 -1.33 2.66 9.29
C PHE A 93 -0.67 1.34 9.69
N ILE A 94 -1.46 0.28 9.92
CA ILE A 94 -0.92 -1.03 10.26
C ILE A 94 0.02 -1.54 9.17
N ASN A 95 1.14 -2.09 9.59
CA ASN A 95 2.16 -2.66 8.71
C ASN A 95 3.02 -3.70 9.46
N CYS A 96 3.90 -4.36 8.72
CA CYS A 96 4.95 -5.22 9.25
C CYS A 96 6.20 -5.11 8.36
N THR A 97 7.22 -5.92 8.61
CA THR A 97 8.45 -5.96 7.79
C THR A 97 8.17 -6.23 6.31
N GLN A 98 7.09 -6.97 5.99
CA GLN A 98 6.76 -7.38 4.62
C GLN A 98 5.86 -6.39 3.87
N CYS A 99 5.25 -5.39 4.51
CA CYS A 99 4.27 -4.50 3.86
C CYS A 99 4.35 -3.07 4.39
N GLY A 100 3.68 -2.16 3.70
CA GLY A 100 3.61 -0.75 4.06
C GLY A 100 4.49 0.15 3.19
N PRO A 101 4.55 1.44 3.51
CA PRO A 101 5.31 2.42 2.75
C PRO A 101 6.82 2.21 2.89
N ARG A 102 7.54 2.58 1.83
CA ARG A 102 9.00 2.53 1.73
C ARG A 102 9.50 3.81 1.04
N LEU A 103 9.48 3.82 -0.30
CA LEU A 103 9.93 4.92 -1.14
C LEU A 103 9.27 6.25 -0.75
N THR A 104 7.96 6.24 -0.57
CA THR A 104 7.18 7.49 -0.37
C THR A 104 7.47 8.21 0.94
N ILE A 105 7.99 7.51 1.94
CA ILE A 105 8.30 8.07 3.27
C ILE A 105 9.80 8.27 3.53
N MET A 106 10.66 7.85 2.61
CA MET A 106 12.10 7.84 2.79
C MET A 106 12.70 9.22 2.48
N ASP A 107 13.51 9.72 3.40
CA ASP A 107 14.28 10.95 3.24
C ASP A 107 15.65 10.68 2.61
N SER A 108 16.36 9.70 3.14
CA SER A 108 17.71 9.33 2.68
C SER A 108 18.00 7.85 2.94
N MET A 109 19.06 7.35 2.31
CA MET A 109 19.55 5.97 2.52
C MET A 109 20.54 5.91 3.69
N PRO A 110 20.67 4.75 4.36
CA PRO A 110 19.84 3.53 4.26
C PRO A 110 18.42 3.72 4.79
N TYR A 111 17.52 2.77 4.47
CA TYR A 111 16.14 2.81 4.90
C TYR A 111 16.01 2.42 6.39
N ASP A 112 16.32 3.37 7.26
CA ASP A 112 16.17 3.28 8.72
C ASP A 112 15.08 4.24 9.19
N ARG A 113 14.38 3.92 10.29
CA ARG A 113 13.29 4.74 10.80
C ARG A 113 13.64 6.22 10.95
N VAL A 114 14.83 6.52 11.46
CA VAL A 114 15.34 7.89 11.65
C VAL A 114 15.52 8.66 10.34
N ARG A 115 15.55 7.97 9.21
CA ARG A 115 15.67 8.52 7.87
C ARG A 115 14.37 8.43 7.07
N THR A 116 13.28 8.25 7.76
CA THR A 116 11.92 8.26 7.20
C THR A 116 11.05 9.26 7.93
N THR A 117 9.90 9.59 7.35
CA THR A 117 8.90 10.44 8.02
C THR A 117 8.30 9.79 9.26
N MET A 118 8.61 8.53 9.54
CA MET A 118 8.21 7.86 10.78
C MET A 118 9.07 8.25 11.98
N ALA A 119 10.19 8.96 11.76
CA ALA A 119 10.95 9.60 12.84
C ALA A 119 10.10 10.61 13.63
N ASP A 120 9.11 11.22 13.00
CA ASP A 120 8.17 12.15 13.64
C ASP A 120 7.22 11.46 14.67
N PHE A 121 7.20 10.11 14.70
CA PHE A 121 6.31 9.30 15.52
C PHE A 121 7.11 8.35 16.43
N PRO A 122 7.58 8.82 17.62
CA PRO A 122 8.29 7.97 18.57
C PRO A 122 7.47 6.73 18.94
N MET A 123 8.10 5.57 18.93
CA MET A 123 7.43 4.30 19.25
C MET A 123 7.00 4.29 20.73
N CYS A 124 5.80 3.75 21.00
CA CYS A 124 5.46 3.36 22.36
C CYS A 124 6.21 2.07 22.74
N LYS A 125 6.30 1.77 24.02
CA LYS A 125 7.02 0.61 24.56
C LYS A 125 6.66 -0.70 23.83
N ASP A 126 5.35 -0.96 23.65
CA ASP A 126 4.89 -2.18 22.99
C ASP A 126 5.33 -2.27 21.50
N CYS A 127 5.42 -1.13 20.80
CA CYS A 127 5.92 -1.10 19.41
C CYS A 127 7.43 -1.23 19.34
N GLU A 128 8.15 -0.69 20.32
CA GLU A 128 9.61 -0.81 20.42
C GLU A 128 10.02 -2.24 20.74
N GLU A 129 9.33 -2.91 21.65
CA GLU A 129 9.55 -4.33 21.95
C GLU A 129 9.35 -5.20 20.69
N GLU A 130 8.26 -5.00 19.92
CA GLU A 130 8.07 -5.72 18.66
C GLU A 130 9.12 -5.37 17.59
N TYR A 131 9.61 -4.14 17.58
CA TYR A 131 10.61 -3.68 16.62
C TYR A 131 11.99 -4.29 16.88
N THR A 132 12.34 -4.52 18.15
CA THR A 132 13.66 -5.03 18.56
C THR A 132 13.70 -6.54 18.74
N ASP A 133 12.55 -7.23 18.82
CA ASP A 133 12.49 -8.69 18.99
C ASP A 133 12.49 -9.41 17.61
N PRO A 134 13.57 -10.17 17.28
CA PRO A 134 13.67 -10.90 16.02
C PRO A 134 12.59 -11.96 15.80
N ALA A 135 11.91 -12.41 16.86
CA ALA A 135 10.83 -13.39 16.76
C ALA A 135 9.52 -12.78 16.26
N THR A 136 9.40 -11.47 16.24
CA THR A 136 8.17 -10.77 15.82
C THR A 136 8.14 -10.52 14.31
N ARG A 137 6.93 -10.39 13.77
CA ARG A 137 6.73 -9.97 12.36
C ARG A 137 7.06 -8.49 12.11
N ARG A 138 7.37 -7.74 13.15
CA ARG A 138 7.66 -6.30 13.12
C ARG A 138 9.09 -5.97 13.48
N TYR A 139 9.92 -7.01 13.63
CA TYR A 139 11.35 -6.83 13.79
C TYR A 139 11.88 -5.95 12.66
N ASP A 140 12.56 -4.87 13.03
CA ASP A 140 13.16 -3.90 12.09
C ASP A 140 12.18 -3.33 11.03
N ALA A 141 10.87 -3.33 11.33
CA ALA A 141 9.86 -2.75 10.45
C ALA A 141 9.81 -1.22 10.63
N GLN A 142 10.54 -0.48 9.81
CA GLN A 142 10.74 0.96 9.97
C GLN A 142 9.43 1.78 10.14
N PRO A 143 8.31 1.46 9.44
CA PRO A 143 7.06 2.21 9.63
C PRO A 143 6.17 1.69 10.77
N VAL A 144 6.67 0.78 11.64
CA VAL A 144 5.87 0.20 12.73
C VAL A 144 5.26 1.27 13.64
N CYS A 145 3.98 1.10 13.96
CA CYS A 145 3.21 1.96 14.85
C CYS A 145 1.91 1.29 15.29
N CYS A 146 1.17 1.94 16.16
CA CYS A 146 -0.18 1.54 16.58
C CYS A 146 -1.05 2.78 16.85
N ASN A 147 -2.30 2.58 17.27
CA ASN A 147 -3.24 3.67 17.57
C ASN A 147 -2.74 4.66 18.66
N LYS A 148 -1.75 4.27 19.49
CA LYS A 148 -1.17 5.16 20.52
C LYS A 148 -0.03 6.03 20.01
N CYS A 149 0.79 5.53 19.09
CA CYS A 149 2.05 6.17 18.69
C CYS A 149 2.18 6.42 17.20
N GLY A 150 1.19 6.05 16.41
CA GLY A 150 1.21 6.21 14.96
C GLY A 150 0.62 7.53 14.46
N PRO A 151 0.65 7.72 13.16
CA PRO A 151 -0.05 8.81 12.51
C PRO A 151 -1.56 8.75 12.77
N GLU A 152 -2.20 9.91 12.66
CA GLU A 152 -3.65 10.06 12.83
C GLU A 152 -4.29 10.57 11.54
N VAL A 153 -5.49 10.08 11.23
CA VAL A 153 -6.33 10.61 10.15
C VAL A 153 -7.24 11.71 10.68
N TYR A 154 -7.53 12.71 9.85
CA TYR A 154 -8.41 13.84 10.19
C TYR A 154 -9.05 14.45 8.95
N ILE A 155 -10.14 15.19 9.15
CA ILE A 155 -10.77 15.98 8.09
C ILE A 155 -10.21 17.40 8.15
N ILE A 156 -9.64 17.88 7.04
CA ILE A 156 -9.12 19.25 6.95
C ILE A 156 -10.27 20.25 7.13
N GLY A 157 -10.06 21.23 7.99
CA GLY A 157 -11.08 22.26 8.30
C GLY A 157 -12.18 21.78 9.27
N SER A 158 -11.98 20.64 9.96
CA SER A 158 -12.90 20.09 10.94
C SER A 158 -12.15 19.58 12.18
N GLU A 159 -12.83 19.46 13.30
CA GLU A 159 -12.31 18.84 14.52
C GLU A 159 -12.36 17.30 14.48
N LYS A 160 -12.98 16.69 13.47
CA LYS A 160 -13.12 15.24 13.36
C LYS A 160 -11.79 14.57 13.05
N LYS A 161 -11.42 13.59 13.89
CA LYS A 161 -10.18 12.81 13.80
C LYS A 161 -10.44 11.33 14.03
N GLY A 162 -9.47 10.49 13.68
CA GLY A 162 -9.51 9.06 13.93
C GLY A 162 -10.80 8.42 13.38
N ALA A 163 -11.52 7.71 14.24
CA ALA A 163 -12.78 7.03 13.89
C ALA A 163 -13.83 7.98 13.32
N GLU A 164 -14.04 9.13 13.96
CA GLU A 164 -15.04 10.12 13.51
C GLU A 164 -14.74 10.64 12.09
N ALA A 165 -13.45 10.81 11.76
CA ALA A 165 -13.06 11.24 10.42
C ALA A 165 -13.33 10.16 9.36
N ILE A 166 -13.06 8.89 9.67
CA ILE A 166 -13.32 7.75 8.78
C ILE A 166 -14.83 7.61 8.56
N THR A 167 -15.62 7.57 9.62
CA THR A 167 -17.09 7.45 9.55
C THR A 167 -17.70 8.61 8.74
N ALA A 168 -17.35 9.86 9.05
CA ALA A 168 -17.87 11.02 8.32
C ALA A 168 -17.49 11.00 6.82
N THR A 169 -16.31 10.44 6.50
CA THR A 169 -15.89 10.27 5.10
C THR A 169 -16.76 9.23 4.39
N ARG A 170 -17.03 8.10 5.02
CA ARG A 170 -17.89 7.02 4.50
C ARG A 170 -19.32 7.51 4.29
N GLU A 171 -19.90 8.20 5.29
CA GLU A 171 -21.20 8.85 5.19
C GLU A 171 -21.28 9.85 4.03
N ALA A 172 -20.22 10.66 3.85
CA ALA A 172 -20.15 11.62 2.76
C ALA A 172 -20.17 10.93 1.39
N VAL A 173 -19.43 9.84 1.20
CA VAL A 173 -19.45 9.04 -0.03
C VAL A 173 -20.85 8.51 -0.30
N MET A 174 -21.50 7.90 0.70
CA MET A 174 -22.85 7.34 0.55
C MET A 174 -23.93 8.42 0.33
N ALA A 175 -23.66 9.65 0.76
CA ALA A 175 -24.50 10.83 0.44
C ALA A 175 -24.21 11.40 -0.97
N GLY A 176 -23.42 10.73 -1.81
CA GLY A 176 -23.09 11.14 -3.17
C GLY A 176 -22.08 12.30 -3.27
N LYS A 177 -21.31 12.53 -2.21
CA LYS A 177 -20.26 13.56 -2.19
C LYS A 177 -18.97 13.06 -2.83
N ILE A 178 -18.15 13.99 -3.30
CA ILE A 178 -16.79 13.75 -3.75
C ILE A 178 -15.86 14.05 -2.59
N ILE A 179 -14.96 13.14 -2.29
CA ILE A 179 -13.98 13.31 -1.23
C ILE A 179 -12.55 13.26 -1.79
N ALA A 180 -11.62 13.94 -1.15
CA ALA A 180 -10.20 13.72 -1.36
C ALA A 180 -9.65 12.86 -0.21
N VAL A 181 -8.87 11.82 -0.53
CA VAL A 181 -8.27 10.91 0.46
C VAL A 181 -6.76 10.87 0.28
N LYS A 182 -6.01 11.15 1.34
CA LYS A 182 -4.55 11.02 1.35
C LYS A 182 -4.16 9.55 1.44
N GLY A 183 -3.56 9.04 0.38
CA GLY A 183 -3.07 7.66 0.29
C GLY A 183 -1.58 7.53 0.71
N ILE A 184 -0.89 6.52 0.14
CA ILE A 184 0.55 6.30 0.38
C ILE A 184 1.40 7.28 -0.44
N GLY A 185 1.06 7.49 -1.71
CA GLY A 185 1.87 8.28 -2.65
C GLY A 185 1.34 9.68 -2.96
N GLY A 186 0.16 10.03 -2.46
CA GLY A 186 -0.53 11.30 -2.69
C GLY A 186 -2.03 11.20 -2.45
N PHE A 187 -2.75 12.27 -2.78
CA PHE A 187 -4.20 12.33 -2.65
C PHE A 187 -4.92 11.70 -3.84
N HIS A 188 -6.05 11.06 -3.57
CA HIS A 188 -7.00 10.61 -4.58
C HIS A 188 -8.33 11.35 -4.42
N LEU A 189 -8.98 11.67 -5.53
CA LEU A 189 -10.39 12.06 -5.54
C LEU A 189 -11.24 10.81 -5.65
N CYS A 190 -12.22 10.69 -4.78
CA CYS A 190 -13.00 9.49 -4.57
C CYS A 190 -14.50 9.84 -4.49
N CYS A 191 -15.34 9.00 -5.09
CA CYS A 191 -16.80 9.00 -4.92
C CYS A 191 -17.34 7.59 -5.21
N ASP A 192 -18.61 7.34 -4.94
CA ASP A 192 -19.25 6.08 -5.30
C ASP A 192 -19.26 5.90 -6.82
N ALA A 193 -18.65 4.82 -7.31
CA ALA A 193 -18.54 4.51 -8.74
C ALA A 193 -19.87 4.04 -9.35
N LYS A 194 -20.91 3.80 -8.55
CA LYS A 194 -22.27 3.46 -8.97
C LYS A 194 -23.18 4.68 -9.01
N ASN A 195 -22.74 5.80 -8.47
CA ASN A 195 -23.50 7.05 -8.45
C ASN A 195 -23.17 7.91 -9.67
N GLU A 196 -24.03 7.86 -10.70
CA GLU A 196 -23.85 8.56 -11.96
C GLU A 196 -23.71 10.09 -11.77
N SER A 197 -24.49 10.68 -10.84
CA SER A 197 -24.44 12.12 -10.58
C SER A 197 -23.12 12.55 -9.95
N ALA A 198 -22.60 11.77 -8.99
CA ALA A 198 -21.32 12.04 -8.35
C ALA A 198 -20.15 11.92 -9.36
N VAL A 199 -20.17 10.90 -10.20
CA VAL A 199 -19.11 10.68 -11.20
C VAL A 199 -19.15 11.75 -12.30
N LYS A 200 -20.32 12.15 -12.79
CA LYS A 200 -20.46 13.28 -13.73
C LYS A 200 -19.92 14.58 -13.15
N ARG A 201 -20.32 14.90 -11.92
CA ARG A 201 -19.83 16.09 -11.22
C ARG A 201 -18.29 16.06 -11.06
N LEU A 202 -17.70 14.91 -10.70
CA LEU A 202 -16.25 14.76 -10.61
C LEU A 202 -15.58 15.02 -11.98
N ARG A 203 -16.15 14.54 -13.08
CA ARG A 203 -15.64 14.79 -14.44
C ARG A 203 -15.66 16.26 -14.81
N GLU A 204 -16.76 16.93 -14.53
CA GLU A 204 -16.92 18.36 -14.77
C GLU A 204 -15.87 19.16 -14.00
N LEU A 205 -15.77 18.95 -12.69
CA LEU A 205 -14.79 19.62 -11.84
C LEU A 205 -13.33 19.39 -12.28
N LYS A 206 -13.00 18.17 -12.70
CA LYS A 206 -11.65 17.85 -13.23
C LYS A 206 -11.44 18.25 -14.68
N ASN A 207 -12.45 18.79 -15.39
CA ASN A 207 -12.42 19.01 -16.83
C ASN A 207 -11.88 17.79 -17.60
N ARG A 208 -12.49 16.62 -17.31
CA ARG A 208 -12.06 15.31 -17.84
C ARG A 208 -13.23 14.56 -18.49
N PRO A 209 -13.69 14.99 -19.69
CA PRO A 209 -14.94 14.51 -20.27
C PRO A 209 -14.93 13.03 -20.66
N ALA A 210 -13.84 12.52 -21.25
CA ALA A 210 -13.83 11.20 -21.86
C ALA A 210 -12.86 10.19 -21.22
N LYS A 211 -11.68 10.63 -20.73
CA LYS A 211 -10.66 9.69 -20.21
C LYS A 211 -11.20 8.84 -19.05
N PRO A 212 -11.12 7.48 -19.10
CA PRO A 212 -11.61 6.62 -18.04
C PRO A 212 -11.07 7.00 -16.66
N LEU A 213 -11.91 6.84 -15.64
CA LEU A 213 -11.55 6.96 -14.23
C LEU A 213 -11.21 5.57 -13.69
N ALA A 214 -10.16 5.47 -12.88
CA ALA A 214 -9.86 4.22 -12.20
C ALA A 214 -10.87 3.97 -11.07
N VAL A 215 -11.20 2.69 -10.85
CA VAL A 215 -12.10 2.24 -9.79
C VAL A 215 -11.33 1.33 -8.84
N MET A 216 -11.46 1.61 -7.57
CA MET A 216 -11.05 0.69 -6.50
C MET A 216 -12.25 -0.15 -6.11
N LEU A 217 -12.13 -1.46 -6.27
CA LEU A 217 -13.16 -2.43 -5.89
C LEU A 217 -12.78 -3.09 -4.56
N LYS A 218 -13.77 -3.30 -3.68
CA LYS A 218 -13.57 -3.78 -2.30
C LYS A 218 -12.66 -5.03 -2.24
N ASP A 219 -12.87 -5.96 -3.15
CA ASP A 219 -12.16 -7.23 -3.23
C ASP A 219 -12.26 -7.86 -4.63
N ILE A 220 -11.63 -9.01 -4.81
CA ILE A 220 -11.64 -9.73 -6.09
C ILE A 220 -13.05 -10.22 -6.48
N SER A 221 -13.93 -10.47 -5.51
CA SER A 221 -15.31 -10.88 -5.76
C SER A 221 -16.12 -9.72 -6.34
N ALA A 222 -15.91 -8.50 -5.83
CA ALA A 222 -16.47 -7.28 -6.42
C ALA A 222 -15.93 -7.07 -7.85
N ALA A 223 -14.63 -7.27 -8.06
CA ALA A 223 -14.04 -7.16 -9.40
C ALA A 223 -14.66 -8.15 -10.39
N ARG A 224 -14.91 -9.40 -9.98
CA ARG A 224 -15.57 -10.40 -10.83
C ARG A 224 -17.04 -10.10 -11.12
N ARG A 225 -17.73 -9.31 -10.29
CA ARG A 225 -19.10 -8.85 -10.60
C ARG A 225 -19.12 -7.79 -11.68
N GLU A 226 -18.12 -6.91 -11.69
CA GLU A 226 -18.09 -5.74 -12.56
C GLU A 226 -17.33 -5.98 -13.89
N CYS A 227 -16.35 -6.89 -13.91
CA CYS A 227 -15.44 -7.07 -15.03
C CYS A 227 -15.18 -8.54 -15.36
N ASP A 228 -14.80 -8.78 -16.62
CA ASP A 228 -14.28 -10.06 -17.10
C ASP A 228 -12.75 -9.99 -17.13
N PHE A 229 -12.10 -11.02 -16.57
CA PHE A 229 -10.65 -11.14 -16.55
C PHE A 229 -10.18 -12.57 -16.25
N GLY A 230 -8.97 -12.90 -16.71
CA GLY A 230 -8.32 -14.18 -16.53
C GLY A 230 -7.35 -14.22 -15.34
N GLU A 231 -6.64 -15.35 -15.22
CA GLU A 231 -5.70 -15.60 -14.11
C GLU A 231 -4.54 -14.58 -14.05
N VAL A 232 -4.05 -14.11 -15.19
CA VAL A 232 -2.93 -13.16 -15.23
C VAL A 232 -3.34 -11.82 -14.61
N GLN A 233 -4.50 -11.28 -15.01
CA GLN A 233 -5.02 -10.05 -14.44
C GLN A 233 -5.36 -10.21 -12.95
N GLU A 234 -5.91 -11.38 -12.54
CA GLU A 234 -6.17 -11.67 -11.12
C GLU A 234 -4.89 -11.66 -10.30
N LYS A 235 -3.82 -12.30 -10.78
CA LYS A 235 -2.50 -12.28 -10.14
C LYS A 235 -1.94 -10.85 -10.01
N LEU A 236 -2.16 -10.00 -11.00
CA LEU A 236 -1.77 -8.59 -10.94
C LEU A 236 -2.59 -7.82 -9.88
N LEU A 237 -3.90 -7.99 -9.87
CA LEU A 237 -4.79 -7.33 -8.90
C LEU A 237 -4.52 -7.74 -7.46
N THR A 238 -4.24 -9.03 -7.22
CA THR A 238 -4.06 -9.60 -5.89
C THR A 238 -2.60 -9.58 -5.41
N GLY A 239 -1.67 -9.32 -6.33
CA GLY A 239 -0.24 -9.20 -6.02
C GLY A 239 0.08 -8.09 -5.02
N TRP A 240 1.29 -8.09 -4.50
CA TRP A 240 1.73 -7.11 -3.50
C TRP A 240 1.88 -5.68 -4.05
N GLN A 241 1.91 -5.51 -5.37
CA GLN A 241 1.95 -4.21 -6.03
C GLN A 241 0.57 -3.57 -6.13
N LYS A 242 -0.47 -4.39 -6.35
CA LYS A 242 -1.87 -3.97 -6.57
C LYS A 242 -1.97 -2.77 -7.51
N PRO A 243 -1.53 -2.90 -8.77
CA PRO A 243 -1.63 -1.83 -9.77
C PRO A 243 -3.08 -1.60 -10.19
N ILE A 244 -3.29 -0.54 -10.96
CA ILE A 244 -4.49 -0.42 -11.80
C ILE A 244 -4.31 -1.36 -12.98
N VAL A 245 -5.24 -2.29 -13.18
CA VAL A 245 -5.27 -3.22 -14.32
C VAL A 245 -6.45 -2.86 -15.21
N LEU A 246 -6.23 -2.75 -16.53
CA LEU A 246 -7.30 -2.55 -17.48
C LEU A 246 -8.07 -3.85 -17.67
N LEU A 247 -9.39 -3.81 -17.45
CA LEU A 247 -10.28 -4.97 -17.51
C LEU A 247 -11.50 -4.67 -18.38
N ASP A 248 -12.04 -5.69 -19.04
CA ASP A 248 -13.28 -5.58 -19.82
C ASP A 248 -14.49 -5.41 -18.89
N LYS A 249 -15.30 -4.37 -19.11
CA LYS A 249 -16.55 -4.14 -18.36
C LYS A 249 -17.57 -5.22 -18.68
N LYS A 250 -18.24 -5.75 -17.66
CA LYS A 250 -19.43 -6.58 -17.86
C LYS A 250 -20.66 -5.71 -18.17
N THR A 251 -21.46 -6.16 -19.11
CA THR A 251 -22.75 -5.52 -19.40
C THR A 251 -23.75 -5.65 -18.23
N SER A 252 -23.58 -6.66 -17.39
CA SER A 252 -24.35 -6.88 -16.16
C SER A 252 -23.78 -6.18 -14.94
N GLY A 253 -22.66 -5.46 -15.09
CA GLY A 253 -22.02 -4.72 -14.01
C GLY A 253 -22.86 -3.53 -13.54
N SER A 254 -22.56 -3.04 -12.36
CA SER A 254 -23.28 -1.92 -11.72
C SER A 254 -22.51 -0.60 -11.73
N LEU A 255 -21.31 -0.58 -12.30
CA LEU A 255 -20.55 0.68 -12.49
C LEU A 255 -21.31 1.61 -13.41
N CYS A 256 -21.45 2.88 -13.05
CA CYS A 256 -22.14 3.84 -13.87
C CYS A 256 -21.38 4.15 -15.19
N GLU A 257 -22.10 4.52 -16.25
CA GLU A 257 -21.49 4.73 -17.58
C GLU A 257 -20.42 5.83 -17.54
N SER A 258 -20.62 6.86 -16.76
CA SER A 258 -19.66 7.96 -16.62
C SER A 258 -18.33 7.55 -15.99
N VAL A 259 -18.13 6.33 -15.49
CA VAL A 259 -16.80 5.85 -15.05
C VAL A 259 -15.85 5.69 -16.24
N ALA A 260 -16.35 5.14 -17.35
CA ALA A 260 -15.57 4.93 -18.58
C ALA A 260 -16.49 5.06 -19.81
N PRO A 261 -16.91 6.31 -20.15
CA PRO A 261 -17.86 6.54 -21.23
C PRO A 261 -17.28 6.08 -22.57
N ASP A 262 -18.13 5.40 -23.36
CA ASP A 262 -17.79 4.86 -24.68
C ASP A 262 -16.53 3.96 -24.71
N ASN A 263 -16.14 3.42 -23.55
CA ASN A 263 -14.96 2.57 -23.45
C ASN A 263 -15.35 1.17 -22.93
N PRO A 264 -15.00 0.08 -23.64
CA PRO A 264 -15.30 -1.27 -23.18
C PRO A 264 -14.49 -1.67 -21.95
N THR A 265 -13.37 -0.99 -21.67
CA THR A 265 -12.49 -1.29 -20.55
C THR A 265 -12.55 -0.24 -19.44
N VAL A 266 -12.27 -0.67 -18.22
CA VAL A 266 -12.10 0.18 -17.05
C VAL A 266 -10.83 -0.19 -16.29
N GLY A 267 -10.14 0.81 -15.74
CA GLY A 267 -8.98 0.57 -14.86
C GLY A 267 -9.46 0.19 -13.46
N VAL A 268 -9.12 -1.02 -13.02
CA VAL A 268 -9.51 -1.57 -11.71
C VAL A 268 -8.29 -1.75 -10.83
N MET A 269 -8.41 -1.43 -9.54
CA MET A 269 -7.43 -1.76 -8.51
C MET A 269 -8.11 -2.27 -7.25
N LEU A 270 -7.36 -2.97 -6.39
CA LEU A 270 -7.82 -3.39 -5.07
C LEU A 270 -7.18 -2.52 -3.98
N PRO A 271 -7.77 -2.45 -2.77
CA PRO A 271 -7.23 -1.73 -1.63
C PRO A 271 -5.79 -2.17 -1.32
N TYR A 272 -4.86 -1.23 -1.33
CA TYR A 272 -3.45 -1.49 -1.06
C TYR A 272 -2.94 -0.83 0.24
N ALA A 273 -3.66 0.15 0.76
CA ALA A 273 -3.39 0.76 2.05
C ALA A 273 -4.43 0.31 3.09
N PRO A 274 -4.07 0.20 4.38
CA PRO A 274 -5.04 -0.10 5.43
C PRO A 274 -6.20 0.90 5.46
N LEU A 275 -5.94 2.19 5.26
CA LEU A 275 -6.98 3.22 5.16
C LEU A 275 -7.99 2.92 4.05
N HIS A 276 -7.56 2.40 2.90
CA HIS A 276 -8.48 2.01 1.83
C HIS A 276 -9.39 0.86 2.24
N LEU A 277 -8.88 -0.12 2.99
CA LEU A 277 -9.71 -1.20 3.54
C LEU A 277 -10.77 -0.65 4.49
N LEU A 278 -10.38 0.32 5.35
CA LEU A 278 -11.28 0.95 6.31
C LEU A 278 -12.35 1.84 5.65
N LEU A 279 -12.11 2.35 4.44
CA LEU A 279 -13.16 3.02 3.67
C LEU A 279 -14.27 2.05 3.24
N PHE A 280 -13.94 0.79 2.93
CA PHE A 280 -14.93 -0.22 2.54
C PHE A 280 -15.56 -0.93 3.73
N ASP A 281 -14.82 -1.12 4.81
CA ASP A 281 -15.26 -1.90 5.96
C ASP A 281 -14.78 -1.23 7.25
N TYR A 282 -15.72 -0.78 8.06
CA TYR A 282 -15.46 -0.12 9.34
C TYR A 282 -16.60 -0.39 10.32
N ASP A 283 -16.30 -0.47 11.61
CA ASP A 283 -17.27 -0.79 12.66
C ASP A 283 -18.09 0.47 13.07
N ASP A 284 -18.81 1.05 12.13
CA ASP A 284 -19.60 2.29 12.30
C ASP A 284 -21.08 2.18 11.86
N GLY A 285 -21.48 1.02 11.37
CA GLY A 285 -22.85 0.78 10.90
C GLY A 285 -23.19 1.39 9.53
N VAL A 286 -22.24 2.06 8.85
CA VAL A 286 -22.46 2.60 7.51
C VAL A 286 -22.36 1.46 6.48
N GLU A 287 -23.43 1.22 5.74
CA GLU A 287 -23.42 0.31 4.59
C GLU A 287 -22.73 0.98 3.40
N MET A 288 -21.50 0.61 3.14
CA MET A 288 -20.67 1.21 2.11
C MET A 288 -20.84 0.52 0.77
N THR A 289 -20.77 1.30 -0.33
CA THR A 289 -20.61 0.76 -1.68
C THR A 289 -19.35 -0.13 -1.76
N ASP A 290 -19.35 -1.11 -2.66
CA ASP A 290 -18.17 -1.97 -2.92
C ASP A 290 -17.27 -1.44 -4.06
N SER A 291 -17.57 -0.25 -4.59
CA SER A 291 -16.97 0.30 -5.80
C SER A 291 -16.75 1.81 -5.65
N LEU A 292 -15.50 2.24 -5.55
CA LEU A 292 -15.11 3.64 -5.42
C LEU A 292 -14.35 4.11 -6.65
N VAL A 293 -14.76 5.22 -7.26
CA VAL A 293 -13.83 5.95 -8.12
C VAL A 293 -12.62 6.33 -7.28
N MET A 294 -11.42 6.09 -7.81
CA MET A 294 -10.18 6.45 -7.14
C MET A 294 -9.21 7.02 -8.19
N THR A 295 -9.32 8.31 -8.43
CA THR A 295 -8.48 9.01 -9.42
C THR A 295 -7.50 9.95 -8.74
N SER A 296 -6.33 10.19 -9.36
CA SER A 296 -5.29 11.06 -8.80
C SER A 296 -5.84 12.44 -8.41
N GLY A 297 -5.50 12.89 -7.20
CA GLY A 297 -5.81 14.22 -6.67
C GLY A 297 -4.82 15.25 -7.21
N ASN A 298 -5.14 15.81 -8.38
CA ASN A 298 -4.33 16.84 -9.05
C ASN A 298 -5.19 17.63 -10.04
N VAL A 299 -4.75 18.83 -10.38
CA VAL A 299 -5.20 19.52 -11.58
C VAL A 299 -4.58 18.88 -12.83
N ARG A 300 -5.20 19.10 -13.99
CA ARG A 300 -4.75 18.50 -15.25
C ARG A 300 -3.29 18.90 -15.57
N GLY A 301 -2.43 17.91 -15.72
CA GLY A 301 -1.02 18.09 -16.07
C GLY A 301 -0.09 18.37 -14.89
N ALA A 302 -0.62 18.56 -13.68
CA ALA A 302 0.18 18.71 -12.47
C ALA A 302 0.49 17.33 -11.83
N PRO A 303 1.54 17.22 -11.01
CA PRO A 303 1.79 16.05 -10.17
C PRO A 303 0.66 15.84 -9.15
N ILE A 304 0.53 14.61 -8.65
CA ILE A 304 -0.41 14.29 -7.57
C ILE A 304 -0.09 15.12 -6.30
N CYS A 305 -1.10 15.71 -5.67
CA CYS A 305 -0.95 16.42 -4.39
C CYS A 305 -0.46 15.46 -3.30
N ARG A 306 0.50 15.89 -2.47
CA ARG A 306 1.09 15.06 -1.40
C ARG A 306 0.94 15.66 -0.01
N SER A 307 0.80 16.96 0.10
CA SER A 307 0.65 17.70 1.36
C SER A 307 -0.75 18.30 1.49
N ASP A 308 -1.11 18.72 2.68
CA ASP A 308 -2.39 19.38 2.94
C ASP A 308 -2.46 20.74 2.25
N GLU A 309 -1.32 21.43 2.17
CA GLU A 309 -1.19 22.70 1.44
C GLU A 309 -1.44 22.51 -0.06
N ASP A 310 -0.84 21.46 -0.66
CA ASP A 310 -1.12 21.10 -2.06
C ASP A 310 -2.63 20.82 -2.23
N ALA A 311 -3.24 20.03 -1.33
CA ALA A 311 -4.65 19.66 -1.43
C ALA A 311 -5.58 20.87 -1.31
N LEU A 312 -5.32 21.77 -0.37
CA LEU A 312 -6.11 22.99 -0.18
C LEU A 312 -5.99 23.95 -1.37
N SER A 313 -4.80 24.11 -1.92
CA SER A 313 -4.55 25.06 -3.01
C SER A 313 -5.01 24.52 -4.38
N GLU A 314 -4.90 23.21 -4.63
CA GLU A 314 -5.09 22.65 -5.97
C GLU A 314 -6.41 21.89 -6.15
N ILE A 315 -6.86 21.14 -5.13
CA ILE A 315 -7.98 20.21 -5.29
C ILE A 315 -9.16 20.42 -4.33
N ALA A 316 -9.10 21.38 -3.41
CA ALA A 316 -10.22 21.67 -2.51
C ALA A 316 -11.50 22.04 -3.27
N GLY A 317 -11.39 22.68 -4.44
CA GLY A 317 -12.52 22.98 -5.32
C GLY A 317 -13.12 21.76 -6.04
N PHE A 318 -12.48 20.60 -5.97
CA PHE A 318 -12.91 19.37 -6.64
C PHE A 318 -13.63 18.39 -5.71
N CYS A 319 -13.69 18.66 -4.42
CA CYS A 319 -14.26 17.76 -3.43
C CYS A 319 -15.04 18.51 -2.34
N ASP A 320 -15.90 17.78 -1.66
CA ASP A 320 -16.74 18.30 -0.58
C ASP A 320 -16.09 18.07 0.81
N LEU A 321 -15.09 17.19 0.88
CA LEU A 321 -14.39 16.82 2.11
C LEU A 321 -12.99 16.31 1.77
N ILE A 322 -12.01 16.63 2.62
CA ILE A 322 -10.64 16.15 2.50
C ILE A 322 -10.27 15.35 3.73
N LEU A 323 -10.12 14.02 3.57
CA LEU A 323 -9.55 13.13 4.57
C LEU A 323 -8.04 13.09 4.41
N SER A 324 -7.32 13.64 5.37
CA SER A 324 -5.87 13.66 5.42
C SER A 324 -5.31 12.85 6.58
N HIS A 325 -4.00 12.83 6.67
CA HIS A 325 -3.25 12.29 7.80
C HIS A 325 -1.92 13.03 7.96
N ASN A 326 -1.36 13.01 9.19
CA ASN A 326 -0.15 13.74 9.53
C ASN A 326 1.16 13.01 9.17
N ARG A 327 1.14 11.80 8.59
CA ARG A 327 2.34 11.19 8.01
C ARG A 327 2.69 11.90 6.71
N ARG A 328 3.87 12.52 6.66
CA ARG A 328 4.34 13.22 5.47
C ARG A 328 4.66 12.24 4.33
N ILE A 329 4.34 12.66 3.10
CA ILE A 329 4.76 11.98 1.87
C ILE A 329 5.91 12.79 1.29
N LEU A 330 7.10 12.21 1.21
CA LEU A 330 8.30 12.89 0.68
C LEU A 330 8.40 12.72 -0.83
N ILE A 331 8.17 11.51 -1.31
CA ILE A 331 8.23 11.19 -2.75
C ILE A 331 6.82 10.89 -3.24
N ARG A 332 6.34 11.71 -4.20
CA ARG A 332 5.06 11.46 -4.86
C ARG A 332 5.10 10.16 -5.65
N SER A 333 4.04 9.39 -5.61
CA SER A 333 3.93 8.16 -6.38
C SER A 333 2.49 7.97 -6.87
N ASP A 334 2.27 8.12 -8.16
CA ASP A 334 1.02 7.76 -8.83
C ASP A 334 0.82 6.24 -8.80
N ASP A 335 -0.39 5.78 -9.11
CA ASP A 335 -0.62 4.35 -9.28
C ASP A 335 -0.04 3.83 -10.60
N THR A 336 0.57 2.66 -10.55
CA THR A 336 0.99 1.92 -11.76
C THR A 336 -0.24 1.50 -12.55
N VAL A 337 -0.15 1.59 -13.88
CA VAL A 337 -1.21 1.15 -14.80
C VAL A 337 -0.65 0.02 -15.66
N MET A 338 -1.38 -1.07 -15.70
CA MET A 338 -1.00 -2.28 -16.42
C MET A 338 -2.14 -2.79 -17.29
N ASP A 339 -1.76 -3.54 -18.30
CA ASP A 339 -2.62 -4.33 -19.15
C ASP A 339 -2.00 -5.72 -19.35
N THR A 340 -2.62 -6.55 -20.15
CA THR A 340 -2.06 -7.82 -20.61
C THR A 340 -1.99 -7.82 -22.14
N PHE A 341 -0.87 -8.25 -22.66
CA PHE A 341 -0.67 -8.45 -24.10
C PHE A 341 -0.18 -9.88 -24.35
N GLU A 342 -0.87 -10.61 -25.21
CA GLU A 342 -0.59 -12.03 -25.49
C GLU A 342 -0.48 -12.90 -24.21
N GLY A 343 -1.36 -12.65 -23.23
CA GLY A 343 -1.38 -13.36 -21.95
C GLY A 343 -0.23 -13.02 -21.00
N LYS A 344 0.55 -11.97 -21.28
CA LYS A 344 1.66 -11.49 -20.43
C LYS A 344 1.37 -10.11 -19.86
N PRO A 345 1.86 -9.80 -18.64
CA PRO A 345 1.76 -8.46 -18.08
C PRO A 345 2.45 -7.41 -18.95
N TYR A 346 1.80 -6.28 -19.16
CA TYR A 346 2.31 -5.14 -19.88
C TYR A 346 2.15 -3.85 -19.06
N ILE A 347 3.25 -3.15 -18.79
CA ILE A 347 3.24 -1.91 -17.99
C ILE A 347 3.04 -0.71 -18.92
N ILE A 348 1.90 -0.02 -18.76
CA ILE A 348 1.59 1.23 -19.46
C ILE A 348 2.23 2.43 -18.76
N ARG A 349 2.13 2.47 -17.42
CA ARG A 349 2.76 3.47 -16.56
C ARG A 349 3.35 2.78 -15.34
N ARG A 350 4.67 2.94 -15.13
CA ARG A 350 5.37 2.38 -14.00
C ARG A 350 5.48 3.41 -12.87
N SER A 351 4.97 3.10 -11.68
CA SER A 351 5.00 3.97 -10.51
C SER A 351 4.86 3.14 -9.22
N ARG A 352 3.92 3.45 -8.32
CA ARG A 352 3.74 2.79 -7.01
C ARG A 352 3.74 1.26 -7.14
N GLY A 353 4.44 0.60 -6.24
CA GLY A 353 4.55 -0.86 -6.19
C GLY A 353 5.60 -1.45 -7.14
N TYR A 354 6.11 -0.66 -8.10
CA TYR A 354 7.14 -1.09 -9.05
C TYR A 354 8.36 -0.16 -9.02
N ALA A 355 8.17 1.15 -9.01
CA ALA A 355 9.26 2.09 -8.90
C ALA A 355 9.81 2.08 -7.46
N PRO A 356 11.16 2.22 -7.28
CA PRO A 356 12.16 2.56 -8.28
C PRO A 356 12.89 1.35 -8.90
N LEU A 357 12.46 0.13 -8.64
CA LEU A 357 13.13 -1.06 -9.17
C LEU A 357 13.19 -1.04 -10.70
N PRO A 358 14.24 -1.58 -11.34
CA PRO A 358 14.40 -1.62 -12.79
C PRO A 358 13.37 -2.49 -13.51
#